data_6b4f7f3d8515a5fc5cc71093da132776
#
_entry.id   6b4f7f3d8515a5fc5cc71093da132776
#
_cell.length_a   1.000
_cell.length_b   1.000
_cell.length_c   1.000
_cell.angle_alpha   90.00
_cell.angle_beta   90.00
_cell.angle_gamma   90.00
#
_symmetry.space_group_name_H-M   'P 1'
#
loop_
_entity.id
_entity.type
_entity.pdbx_description
1 polymer ?
#
loop_
_entity_poly.entity_id
_entity_poly.type
_entity_poly.pdbx_seq_one_letter_code
_entity_poly.pdbx_strand_id
1 'polypeptide(L)'
;MYKQGVGDFPFYCGINSLSELATKDDRCVVLNILGKESSGVTPISHDYSGGNIVFGTGPGKSGKNLTTKNGKIPVYNSIKEGMEAGHKFNTVVIYLPPSGVKDGLAEAVRDNPDLKKAIILTEKVSVKDSRIMRAICQANGIDLFGGNCLGLADAWNHVRLGGALGGNAPEESLIKGSVALFSNSGNFTTTIAVYLSTAGWGTTTSVSSGKDVYIQYSAKEFLYALDNDERSKAAVLYSEPGGYYEYGLKSDKPIVA
;
A
#
# COMPACT_ATOMS: atom_id res chain seq x y z
N MET A 1 -17.55 -0.51 -11.43
CA MET A 1 -18.11 0.84 -11.69
C MET A 1 -16.94 1.83 -11.59
N TYR A 2 -16.78 2.73 -12.55
CA TYR A 2 -15.73 3.73 -12.53
C TYR A 2 -15.92 4.66 -11.32
N LYS A 3 -14.87 4.84 -10.51
CA LYS A 3 -14.91 5.74 -9.37
C LYS A 3 -14.74 7.18 -9.82
N GLN A 4 -15.51 8.08 -9.26
CA GLN A 4 -15.50 9.49 -9.60
C GLN A 4 -14.38 10.22 -8.86
N GLY A 5 -13.81 11.24 -9.46
CA GLY A 5 -12.79 12.08 -8.88
C GLY A 5 -13.19 12.81 -7.61
N VAL A 6 -12.21 13.30 -6.88
CA VAL A 6 -12.35 14.03 -5.63
C VAL A 6 -12.18 15.52 -5.91
N GLY A 7 -13.26 16.31 -5.74
CA GLY A 7 -13.23 17.74 -6.05
C GLY A 7 -12.85 18.00 -7.51
N ASP A 8 -11.96 18.97 -7.74
CA ASP A 8 -11.47 19.36 -9.08
C ASP A 8 -10.34 18.47 -9.60
N PHE A 9 -10.01 17.39 -8.91
CA PHE A 9 -8.86 16.56 -9.22
C PHE A 9 -9.26 15.32 -10.02
N PRO A 10 -8.62 15.03 -11.17
CA PRO A 10 -8.87 13.82 -11.94
C PRO A 10 -8.58 12.60 -11.08
N PHE A 11 -9.56 11.74 -10.90
CA PHE A 11 -9.59 10.85 -9.79
C PHE A 11 -9.51 9.37 -10.13
N TYR A 12 -8.92 8.61 -9.29
CA TYR A 12 -8.68 7.19 -9.50
C TYR A 12 -8.69 6.34 -8.23
N CYS A 13 -8.78 6.95 -7.05
CA CYS A 13 -8.95 6.26 -5.79
C CYS A 13 -10.31 6.60 -5.17
N GLY A 14 -11.08 5.61 -4.74
CA GLY A 14 -12.43 5.80 -4.20
C GLY A 14 -12.51 5.93 -2.70
N ILE A 15 -11.37 6.07 -2.05
CA ILE A 15 -11.27 6.13 -0.60
C ILE A 15 -11.67 7.51 -0.10
N ASN A 16 -12.69 7.56 0.76
CA ASN A 16 -13.23 8.79 1.32
C ASN A 16 -12.64 9.12 2.68
N SER A 17 -12.19 8.13 3.44
CA SER A 17 -11.58 8.30 4.76
C SER A 17 -10.29 7.50 4.87
N LEU A 18 -9.31 8.02 5.63
CA LEU A 18 -8.06 7.29 5.87
C LEU A 18 -8.27 5.93 6.53
N SER A 19 -9.36 5.75 7.27
CA SER A 19 -9.72 4.46 7.89
C SER A 19 -9.96 3.32 6.90
N GLU A 20 -10.20 3.64 5.62
CA GLU A 20 -10.47 2.67 4.55
C GLU A 20 -9.21 2.21 3.82
N LEU A 21 -8.07 2.91 4.01
CA LEU A 21 -6.83 2.63 3.29
C LEU A 21 -6.24 1.26 3.60
N ALA A 22 -6.17 0.91 4.88
CA ALA A 22 -5.70 -0.40 5.32
C ALA A 22 -6.62 -0.95 6.41
N THR A 23 -7.33 -2.02 6.12
CA THR A 23 -8.39 -2.57 6.96
C THR A 23 -8.15 -4.03 7.30
N LYS A 24 -8.82 -4.54 8.33
CA LYS A 24 -8.77 -5.96 8.71
C LYS A 24 -9.39 -6.89 7.66
N ASP A 25 -10.16 -6.35 6.72
CA ASP A 25 -10.76 -7.11 5.62
C ASP A 25 -9.81 -7.27 4.43
N ASP A 26 -8.67 -6.59 4.43
CA ASP A 26 -7.67 -6.73 3.40
C ASP A 26 -7.04 -8.12 3.45
N ARG A 27 -7.19 -8.89 2.37
CA ARG A 27 -6.57 -10.19 2.13
C ARG A 27 -5.61 -10.05 0.97
N CYS A 28 -4.33 -10.31 1.22
CA CYS A 28 -3.27 -9.98 0.29
C CYS A 28 -2.71 -11.21 -0.43
N VAL A 29 -2.44 -11.05 -1.72
CA VAL A 29 -1.47 -11.86 -2.44
C VAL A 29 -0.20 -11.06 -2.68
N VAL A 30 0.97 -11.72 -2.57
CA VAL A 30 2.27 -11.08 -2.81
C VAL A 30 2.92 -11.68 -4.05
N LEU A 31 3.08 -10.86 -5.10
CA LEU A 31 3.77 -11.29 -6.31
C LEU A 31 5.29 -11.24 -6.13
N ASN A 32 5.97 -12.32 -6.47
CA ASN A 32 7.40 -12.55 -6.23
C ASN A 32 7.73 -12.61 -4.72
N ILE A 33 6.92 -13.34 -3.95
CA ILE A 33 7.03 -13.42 -2.49
C ILE A 33 8.39 -13.94 -1.98
N LEU A 34 9.08 -14.77 -2.76
CA LEU A 34 10.41 -15.32 -2.44
C LEU A 34 11.57 -14.46 -2.97
N GLY A 35 11.28 -13.26 -3.47
CA GLY A 35 12.31 -12.28 -3.84
C GLY A 35 13.15 -11.84 -2.64
N LYS A 36 14.32 -11.26 -2.89
CA LYS A 36 15.27 -10.86 -1.84
C LYS A 36 14.65 -9.92 -0.80
N GLU A 37 13.90 -8.93 -1.23
CA GLU A 37 13.24 -7.97 -0.35
C GLU A 37 11.95 -8.53 0.23
N SER A 38 11.06 -9.02 -0.62
CA SER A 38 9.73 -9.48 -0.23
C SER A 38 9.79 -10.61 0.80
N SER A 39 10.74 -11.55 0.68
CA SER A 39 10.86 -12.67 1.63
C SER A 39 11.28 -12.24 3.04
N GLY A 40 11.97 -11.11 3.18
CA GLY A 40 12.32 -10.54 4.49
C GLY A 40 11.21 -9.71 5.12
N VAL A 41 10.46 -8.99 4.31
CA VAL A 41 9.45 -8.02 4.78
C VAL A 41 8.07 -8.65 4.96
N THR A 42 7.67 -9.57 4.08
CA THR A 42 6.35 -10.18 4.08
C THR A 42 6.00 -10.88 5.39
N PRO A 43 6.89 -11.67 6.04
CA PRO A 43 6.58 -12.29 7.33
C PRO A 43 6.22 -11.27 8.40
N ILE A 44 6.96 -10.16 8.47
CA ILE A 44 6.74 -9.11 9.47
C ILE A 44 5.38 -8.42 9.22
N SER A 45 5.03 -8.13 7.97
CA SER A 45 3.73 -7.55 7.60
C SER A 45 2.58 -8.49 7.92
N HIS A 46 2.74 -9.78 7.61
CA HIS A 46 1.77 -10.82 7.89
C HIS A 46 1.52 -10.97 9.39
N ASP A 47 2.59 -11.04 10.17
CA ASP A 47 2.52 -11.22 11.62
C ASP A 47 1.89 -9.99 12.30
N TYR A 48 2.33 -8.77 11.94
CA TYR A 48 1.74 -7.53 12.43
C TYR A 48 0.25 -7.43 12.12
N SER A 49 -0.19 -7.87 10.94
CA SER A 49 -1.59 -7.77 10.50
C SER A 49 -2.45 -8.96 10.94
N GLY A 50 -1.96 -9.84 11.79
CA GLY A 50 -2.72 -11.00 12.27
C GLY A 50 -3.02 -12.04 11.20
N GLY A 51 -2.21 -12.12 10.14
CA GLY A 51 -2.36 -13.17 9.12
C GLY A 51 -3.12 -12.75 7.85
N ASN A 52 -2.92 -11.54 7.36
CA ASN A 52 -3.65 -11.00 6.20
C ASN A 52 -3.14 -11.47 4.83
N ILE A 53 -1.95 -12.08 4.73
CA ILE A 53 -1.38 -12.54 3.47
C ILE A 53 -1.76 -14.01 3.25
N VAL A 54 -2.57 -14.26 2.24
CA VAL A 54 -3.19 -15.59 2.02
C VAL A 54 -2.35 -16.52 1.17
N PHE A 55 -1.57 -15.99 0.22
CA PHE A 55 -0.56 -16.72 -0.53
C PHE A 55 0.40 -15.76 -1.23
N GLY A 56 1.45 -16.31 -1.83
CA GLY A 56 2.34 -15.57 -2.71
C GLY A 56 2.57 -16.29 -4.02
N THR A 57 3.12 -15.58 -5.01
CA THR A 57 3.48 -16.18 -6.28
C THR A 57 4.98 -16.14 -6.53
N GLY A 58 5.46 -17.12 -7.30
CA GLY A 58 6.83 -17.20 -7.81
C GLY A 58 6.93 -18.30 -8.86
N PRO A 59 7.16 -17.96 -10.15
CA PRO A 59 7.28 -18.96 -11.22
C PRO A 59 8.30 -20.05 -10.88
N GLY A 60 7.90 -21.31 -11.02
CA GLY A 60 8.72 -22.48 -10.67
C GLY A 60 8.91 -22.70 -9.14
N LYS A 61 8.07 -22.08 -8.31
CA LYS A 61 8.17 -22.13 -6.83
C LYS A 61 6.94 -22.74 -6.15
N SER A 62 5.96 -23.23 -6.90
CA SER A 62 4.77 -23.88 -6.34
C SER A 62 5.14 -24.99 -5.36
N GLY A 63 4.38 -25.12 -4.29
CA GLY A 63 4.63 -26.06 -3.20
C GLY A 63 5.65 -25.57 -2.14
N LYS A 64 6.35 -24.45 -2.37
CA LYS A 64 7.15 -23.79 -1.33
C LYS A 64 6.25 -23.01 -0.36
N ASN A 65 6.82 -22.65 0.78
CA ASN A 65 6.15 -21.83 1.78
C ASN A 65 7.12 -20.77 2.30
N LEU A 66 6.57 -19.61 2.68
CA LEU A 66 7.26 -18.61 3.47
C LEU A 66 6.84 -18.74 4.93
N THR A 67 7.80 -19.00 5.83
CA THR A 67 7.52 -19.19 7.25
C THR A 67 7.33 -17.85 7.95
N THR A 68 6.33 -17.75 8.82
CA THR A 68 6.03 -16.60 9.67
C THR A 68 5.80 -17.07 11.11
N LYS A 69 5.65 -16.17 12.07
CA LYS A 69 5.26 -16.51 13.45
C LYS A 69 3.83 -17.07 13.49
N ASN A 70 2.95 -16.56 12.64
CA ASN A 70 1.54 -16.94 12.56
C ASN A 70 1.27 -18.13 11.60
N GLY A 71 2.31 -18.84 11.15
CA GLY A 71 2.17 -20.01 10.30
C GLY A 71 2.99 -19.95 9.02
N LYS A 72 2.48 -20.56 7.96
CA LYS A 72 3.15 -20.64 6.66
C LYS A 72 2.27 -20.02 5.58
N ILE A 73 2.85 -19.16 4.77
CA ILE A 73 2.21 -18.60 3.59
C ILE A 73 2.56 -19.49 2.40
N PRO A 74 1.59 -20.14 1.76
CA PRO A 74 1.85 -21.00 0.59
C PRO A 74 2.28 -20.19 -0.63
N VAL A 75 3.08 -20.79 -1.49
CA VAL A 75 3.58 -20.18 -2.73
C VAL A 75 3.11 -21.01 -3.92
N TYR A 76 2.56 -20.32 -4.91
CA TYR A 76 2.07 -20.89 -6.17
C TYR A 76 2.85 -20.31 -7.37
N ASN A 77 2.74 -20.93 -8.55
CA ASN A 77 3.39 -20.38 -9.74
C ASN A 77 2.69 -19.13 -10.29
N SER A 78 1.37 -19.02 -10.10
CA SER A 78 0.53 -17.93 -10.61
C SER A 78 -0.60 -17.60 -9.64
N ILE A 79 -1.26 -16.46 -9.86
CA ILE A 79 -2.47 -16.07 -9.14
C ILE A 79 -3.58 -17.11 -9.35
N LYS A 80 -3.76 -17.53 -10.59
CA LYS A 80 -4.78 -18.53 -10.96
C LYS A 80 -4.62 -19.83 -10.18
N GLU A 81 -3.40 -20.38 -10.07
CA GLU A 81 -3.12 -21.59 -9.30
C GLU A 81 -3.50 -21.43 -7.81
N GLY A 82 -3.16 -20.28 -7.20
CA GLY A 82 -3.55 -20.00 -5.82
C GLY A 82 -5.06 -19.89 -5.61
N MET A 83 -5.78 -19.30 -6.56
CA MET A 83 -7.23 -19.21 -6.51
C MET A 83 -7.91 -20.58 -6.72
N GLU A 84 -7.39 -21.40 -7.63
CA GLU A 84 -7.84 -22.80 -7.84
C GLU A 84 -7.63 -23.65 -6.59
N ALA A 85 -6.61 -23.34 -5.77
CA ALA A 85 -6.40 -23.96 -4.45
C ALA A 85 -7.38 -23.44 -3.36
N GLY A 86 -8.32 -22.56 -3.71
CA GLY A 86 -9.37 -22.07 -2.82
C GLY A 86 -9.05 -20.77 -2.08
N HIS A 87 -7.90 -20.14 -2.34
CA HIS A 87 -7.56 -18.86 -1.73
C HIS A 87 -8.34 -17.71 -2.35
N LYS A 88 -8.83 -16.79 -1.48
CA LYS A 88 -9.49 -15.54 -1.89
C LYS A 88 -8.69 -14.35 -1.40
N PHE A 89 -8.59 -13.32 -2.22
CA PHE A 89 -7.90 -12.08 -1.89
C PHE A 89 -8.62 -10.87 -2.52
N ASN A 90 -8.35 -9.68 -2.01
CA ASN A 90 -8.86 -8.41 -2.55
C ASN A 90 -7.77 -7.35 -2.71
N THR A 91 -6.53 -7.68 -2.33
CA THR A 91 -5.39 -6.77 -2.38
C THR A 91 -4.19 -7.50 -2.98
N VAL A 92 -3.53 -6.88 -3.96
CA VAL A 92 -2.28 -7.39 -4.55
C VAL A 92 -1.11 -6.49 -4.18
N VAL A 93 -0.02 -7.11 -3.74
CA VAL A 93 1.26 -6.46 -3.43
C VAL A 93 2.31 -6.92 -4.43
N ILE A 94 2.95 -5.98 -5.12
CA ILE A 94 3.78 -6.29 -6.30
C ILE A 94 5.25 -5.98 -6.05
N TYR A 95 6.09 -7.02 -6.05
CA TYR A 95 7.55 -6.98 -5.97
C TYR A 95 8.22 -7.53 -7.24
N LEU A 96 7.51 -7.56 -8.36
CA LEU A 96 8.06 -8.00 -9.63
C LEU A 96 9.14 -7.02 -10.15
N PRO A 97 10.08 -7.46 -10.98
CA PRO A 97 10.97 -6.55 -11.69
C PRO A 97 10.18 -5.50 -12.51
N PRO A 98 10.72 -4.28 -12.75
CA PRO A 98 9.98 -3.19 -13.38
C PRO A 98 9.26 -3.56 -14.68
N SER A 99 9.88 -4.38 -15.52
CA SER A 99 9.29 -4.87 -16.78
C SER A 99 8.11 -5.82 -16.62
N GLY A 100 7.96 -6.45 -15.44
CA GLY A 100 6.88 -7.41 -15.15
C GLY A 100 5.71 -6.82 -14.37
N VAL A 101 5.84 -5.61 -13.83
CA VAL A 101 4.83 -5.02 -12.91
C VAL A 101 3.47 -4.84 -13.58
N LYS A 102 3.46 -4.25 -14.76
CA LYS A 102 2.22 -4.02 -15.52
C LYS A 102 1.50 -5.33 -15.86
N ASP A 103 2.24 -6.33 -16.31
CA ASP A 103 1.67 -7.61 -16.71
C ASP A 103 1.18 -8.40 -15.50
N GLY A 104 1.91 -8.35 -14.36
CA GLY A 104 1.46 -8.94 -13.10
C GLY A 104 0.20 -8.27 -12.53
N LEU A 105 0.06 -6.96 -12.65
CA LEU A 105 -1.18 -6.26 -12.29
C LEU A 105 -2.33 -6.67 -13.21
N ALA A 106 -2.09 -6.71 -14.53
CA ALA A 106 -3.10 -7.12 -15.51
C ALA A 106 -3.58 -8.57 -15.27
N GLU A 107 -2.66 -9.48 -14.90
CA GLU A 107 -3.00 -10.85 -14.47
C GLU A 107 -3.92 -10.82 -13.23
N ALA A 108 -3.55 -10.07 -12.20
CA ALA A 108 -4.35 -9.97 -10.97
C ALA A 108 -5.77 -9.46 -11.23
N VAL A 109 -5.91 -8.45 -12.10
CA VAL A 109 -7.22 -7.88 -12.47
C VAL A 109 -8.05 -8.85 -13.30
N ARG A 110 -7.41 -9.55 -14.25
CA ARG A 110 -8.10 -10.54 -15.12
C ARG A 110 -8.59 -11.74 -14.32
N ASP A 111 -7.76 -12.26 -13.42
CA ASP A 111 -8.03 -13.52 -12.74
C ASP A 111 -8.87 -13.33 -11.46
N ASN A 112 -8.92 -12.12 -10.89
CA ASN A 112 -9.71 -11.83 -9.69
C ASN A 112 -10.62 -10.60 -9.86
N PRO A 113 -11.92 -10.80 -10.15
CA PRO A 113 -12.89 -9.71 -10.26
C PRO A 113 -13.19 -9.00 -8.93
N ASP A 114 -12.83 -9.60 -7.79
CA ASP A 114 -13.03 -9.04 -6.44
C ASP A 114 -11.84 -8.18 -5.99
N LEU A 115 -10.85 -7.94 -6.84
CA LEU A 115 -9.68 -7.12 -6.53
C LEU A 115 -10.10 -5.67 -6.27
N LYS A 116 -9.68 -5.12 -5.14
CA LYS A 116 -10.01 -3.75 -4.70
C LYS A 116 -8.79 -2.84 -4.63
N LYS A 117 -7.62 -3.38 -4.31
CA LYS A 117 -6.40 -2.61 -4.08
C LYS A 117 -5.19 -3.25 -4.75
N ALA A 118 -4.30 -2.40 -5.26
CA ALA A 118 -3.00 -2.82 -5.77
C ALA A 118 -1.91 -1.88 -5.22
N ILE A 119 -0.81 -2.47 -4.72
CA ILE A 119 0.30 -1.74 -4.11
C ILE A 119 1.60 -2.14 -4.82
N ILE A 120 2.26 -1.16 -5.44
CA ILE A 120 3.47 -1.38 -6.25
C ILE A 120 4.68 -0.92 -5.45
N LEU A 121 5.48 -1.88 -4.96
CA LEU A 121 6.72 -1.61 -4.23
C LEU A 121 7.89 -1.34 -5.19
N THR A 122 7.81 -1.90 -6.37
CA THR A 122 8.86 -1.86 -7.39
C THR A 122 9.21 -0.44 -7.79
N GLU A 123 10.51 -0.17 -7.84
CA GLU A 123 11.11 1.08 -8.31
C GLU A 123 11.26 1.10 -9.83
N LYS A 124 11.36 2.32 -10.40
CA LYS A 124 11.72 2.56 -11.80
C LYS A 124 10.73 1.94 -12.81
N VAL A 125 9.48 1.90 -12.44
CA VAL A 125 8.41 1.55 -13.39
C VAL A 125 8.28 2.69 -14.40
N SER A 126 8.19 2.36 -15.69
CA SER A 126 8.10 3.38 -16.74
C SER A 126 6.83 4.24 -16.58
N VAL A 127 6.90 5.52 -16.93
CA VAL A 127 5.73 6.42 -16.94
C VAL A 127 4.62 5.86 -17.84
N LYS A 128 4.99 5.24 -18.97
CA LYS A 128 4.05 4.59 -19.89
C LYS A 128 3.29 3.47 -19.17
N ASP A 129 4.01 2.53 -18.53
CA ASP A 129 3.37 1.41 -17.83
C ASP A 129 2.57 1.87 -16.63
N SER A 130 3.06 2.88 -15.89
CA SER A 130 2.33 3.49 -14.76
C SER A 130 1.00 4.09 -15.20
N ARG A 131 0.95 4.76 -16.35
CA ARG A 131 -0.30 5.30 -16.92
C ARG A 131 -1.25 4.20 -17.39
N ILE A 132 -0.72 3.13 -18.00
CA ILE A 132 -1.53 1.97 -18.42
C ILE A 132 -2.13 1.28 -17.19
N MET A 133 -1.34 1.04 -16.15
CA MET A 133 -1.81 0.44 -14.90
C MET A 133 -2.92 1.29 -14.23
N ARG A 134 -2.75 2.61 -14.22
CA ARG A 134 -3.80 3.52 -13.76
C ARG A 134 -5.09 3.34 -14.55
N ALA A 135 -5.01 3.32 -15.88
CA ALA A 135 -6.19 3.15 -16.72
C ALA A 135 -6.90 1.80 -16.47
N ILE A 136 -6.13 0.71 -16.31
CA ILE A 136 -6.66 -0.61 -15.95
C ILE A 136 -7.39 -0.54 -14.60
N CYS A 137 -6.76 0.03 -13.58
CA CYS A 137 -7.34 0.11 -12.23
C CYS A 137 -8.60 0.98 -12.22
N GLN A 138 -8.59 2.12 -12.89
CA GLN A 138 -9.76 2.99 -13.02
C GLN A 138 -10.95 2.28 -13.68
N ALA A 139 -10.71 1.59 -14.77
CA ALA A 139 -11.75 0.85 -15.50
C ALA A 139 -12.39 -0.25 -14.65
N ASN A 140 -11.66 -0.80 -13.67
CA ASN A 140 -12.11 -1.90 -12.82
C ASN A 140 -12.45 -1.46 -11.38
N GLY A 141 -12.39 -0.16 -11.06
CA GLY A 141 -12.70 0.36 -9.73
C GLY A 141 -11.70 -0.07 -8.64
N ILE A 142 -10.43 -0.24 -9.00
CA ILE A 142 -9.34 -0.67 -8.13
C ILE A 142 -8.53 0.54 -7.67
N ASP A 143 -8.24 0.64 -6.37
CA ASP A 143 -7.36 1.66 -5.82
C ASP A 143 -5.90 1.26 -6.01
N LEU A 144 -5.08 2.16 -6.56
CA LEU A 144 -3.69 1.90 -6.94
C LEU A 144 -2.72 2.80 -6.19
N PHE A 145 -1.68 2.20 -5.58
CA PHE A 145 -0.67 2.89 -4.77
C PHE A 145 0.75 2.56 -5.25
N GLY A 146 1.66 3.55 -5.11
CA GLY A 146 3.06 3.39 -5.54
C GLY A 146 3.26 3.96 -6.96
N GLY A 147 4.27 3.61 -7.79
CA GLY A 147 5.45 2.78 -7.51
C GLY A 147 6.53 3.40 -6.64
N ASN A 148 7.49 2.54 -6.31
CA ASN A 148 8.59 2.91 -5.43
C ASN A 148 8.12 3.39 -4.05
N CYS A 149 7.24 2.63 -3.41
CA CYS A 149 6.66 2.94 -2.11
C CYS A 149 6.99 1.85 -1.07
N LEU A 150 6.74 2.12 0.20
CA LEU A 150 6.74 1.10 1.26
C LEU A 150 5.33 0.64 1.65
N GLY A 151 4.30 1.13 0.97
CA GLY A 151 2.92 0.72 1.19
C GLY A 151 2.17 1.57 2.20
N LEU A 152 1.22 0.95 2.86
CA LEU A 152 0.24 1.55 3.75
C LEU A 152 0.25 0.87 5.12
N ALA A 153 -0.01 1.61 6.17
CA ALA A 153 -0.26 1.03 7.49
C ALA A 153 -1.35 1.82 8.23
N ASP A 154 -2.14 1.12 9.02
CA ASP A 154 -3.12 1.71 9.92
C ASP A 154 -2.93 1.15 11.33
N ALA A 155 -2.51 2.02 12.25
CA ALA A 155 -2.20 1.63 13.63
C ALA A 155 -3.47 1.29 14.44
N TRP A 156 -4.62 1.82 14.07
CA TRP A 156 -5.90 1.54 14.73
C TRP A 156 -6.47 0.19 14.32
N ASN A 157 -6.36 -0.13 13.02
CA ASN A 157 -6.75 -1.42 12.48
C ASN A 157 -5.69 -2.50 12.73
N HIS A 158 -4.47 -2.09 13.09
CA HIS A 158 -3.31 -2.97 13.23
C HIS A 158 -3.05 -3.76 11.95
N VAL A 159 -2.95 -3.04 10.83
CA VAL A 159 -2.76 -3.58 9.49
C VAL A 159 -1.63 -2.88 8.77
N ARG A 160 -0.78 -3.66 8.11
CA ARG A 160 0.31 -3.21 7.26
C ARG A 160 0.21 -3.91 5.90
N LEU A 161 0.12 -3.11 4.85
CA LEU A 161 -0.02 -3.56 3.47
C LEU A 161 1.21 -3.13 2.65
N GLY A 162 1.90 -4.07 2.06
CA GLY A 162 3.05 -3.78 1.18
C GLY A 162 4.39 -4.04 1.85
N GLY A 163 5.25 -3.01 1.90
CA GLY A 163 6.66 -3.12 2.25
C GLY A 163 7.00 -2.91 3.72
N ALA A 164 8.21 -2.36 3.95
CA ALA A 164 8.82 -2.25 5.28
C ALA A 164 8.38 -1.01 6.08
N LEU A 165 7.19 -0.49 5.85
CA LEU A 165 6.67 0.66 6.59
C LEU A 165 6.58 0.33 8.09
N GLY A 166 7.18 1.17 8.95
CA GLY A 166 7.35 0.86 10.35
C GLY A 166 8.57 -0.02 10.67
N GLY A 167 9.38 -0.38 9.66
CA GLY A 167 10.62 -1.13 9.82
C GLY A 167 10.41 -2.60 10.21
N ASN A 168 11.39 -3.12 10.94
CA ASN A 168 11.38 -4.52 11.41
C ASN A 168 10.63 -4.72 12.74
N ALA A 169 10.30 -3.63 13.43
CA ALA A 169 9.53 -3.61 14.67
C ALA A 169 8.32 -2.67 14.55
N PRO A 170 7.34 -3.00 13.69
CA PRO A 170 6.18 -2.13 13.45
C PRO A 170 5.35 -1.89 14.72
N GLU A 171 5.38 -2.81 15.69
CA GLU A 171 4.72 -2.67 16.99
C GLU A 171 5.25 -1.48 17.82
N GLU A 172 6.52 -1.09 17.60
CA GLU A 172 7.17 0.00 18.32
C GLU A 172 6.97 1.36 17.61
N SER A 173 6.83 1.36 16.29
CA SER A 173 6.77 2.56 15.46
C SER A 173 5.35 2.95 15.05
N LEU A 174 4.48 1.98 14.80
CA LEU A 174 3.10 2.19 14.38
C LEU A 174 2.16 2.12 15.60
N ILE A 175 2.39 2.98 16.56
CA ILE A 175 1.58 3.06 17.78
C ILE A 175 0.30 3.85 17.49
N LYS A 176 -0.82 3.35 17.99
CA LYS A 176 -2.13 4.01 17.86
C LYS A 176 -2.11 5.41 18.47
N GLY A 177 -2.48 6.40 17.65
CA GLY A 177 -2.53 7.80 18.04
C GLY A 177 -3.50 8.59 17.17
N SER A 178 -3.24 9.88 16.98
CA SER A 178 -4.14 10.81 16.29
C SER A 178 -3.50 11.59 15.14
N VAL A 179 -2.29 11.24 14.74
CA VAL A 179 -1.57 11.93 13.66
C VAL A 179 -1.53 11.03 12.42
N ALA A 180 -2.01 11.54 11.29
CA ALA A 180 -1.88 10.87 10.01
C ALA A 180 -0.53 11.22 9.35
N LEU A 181 0.02 10.31 8.58
CA LEU A 181 1.34 10.48 7.96
C LEU A 181 1.30 10.19 6.47
N PHE A 182 1.78 11.13 5.68
CA PHE A 182 1.99 10.98 4.24
C PHE A 182 3.42 11.35 3.85
N SER A 183 4.08 10.50 3.08
CA SER A 183 5.43 10.77 2.63
C SER A 183 5.71 10.13 1.27
N ASN A 184 6.45 10.84 0.41
CA ASN A 184 7.01 10.26 -0.83
C ASN A 184 8.15 9.29 -0.52
N SER A 185 8.86 9.49 0.60
CA SER A 185 9.99 8.66 1.01
C SER A 185 9.55 7.57 1.98
N GLY A 186 9.80 6.32 1.62
CA GLY A 186 9.54 5.17 2.49
C GLY A 186 10.31 5.24 3.80
N ASN A 187 11.60 5.57 3.75
CA ASN A 187 12.43 5.66 4.94
C ASN A 187 11.97 6.77 5.88
N PHE A 188 11.66 7.96 5.35
CA PHE A 188 11.16 9.06 6.16
C PHE A 188 9.77 8.78 6.74
N THR A 189 8.90 8.06 6.03
CA THR A 189 7.63 7.60 6.61
C THR A 189 7.86 6.84 7.90
N THR A 190 8.78 5.88 7.88
CA THR A 190 9.14 5.09 9.07
C THR A 190 9.81 5.94 10.15
N THR A 191 10.75 6.80 9.78
CA THR A 191 11.48 7.68 10.73
C THR A 191 10.52 8.63 11.45
N ILE A 192 9.60 9.25 10.73
CA ILE A 192 8.60 10.15 11.33
C ILE A 192 7.65 9.39 12.24
N ALA A 193 7.22 8.18 11.85
CA ALA A 193 6.39 7.33 12.70
C ALA A 193 7.09 7.01 14.03
N VAL A 194 8.40 6.70 13.99
CA VAL A 194 9.23 6.47 15.19
C VAL A 194 9.30 7.73 16.05
N TYR A 195 9.52 8.91 15.47
CA TYR A 195 9.56 10.17 16.22
C TYR A 195 8.21 10.49 16.87
N LEU A 196 7.10 10.30 16.16
CA LEU A 196 5.76 10.48 16.72
C LEU A 196 5.51 9.50 17.88
N SER A 197 5.90 8.24 17.73
CA SER A 197 5.82 7.22 18.75
C SER A 197 6.64 7.61 19.99
N THR A 198 7.88 8.01 19.81
CA THR A 198 8.81 8.41 20.91
C THR A 198 8.29 9.65 21.64
N ALA A 199 7.62 10.56 20.93
CA ALA A 199 6.97 11.75 21.51
C ALA A 199 5.62 11.46 22.18
N GLY A 200 5.13 10.22 22.13
CA GLY A 200 3.86 9.81 22.73
C GLY A 200 2.61 10.16 21.92
N TRP A 201 2.78 10.55 20.64
CA TRP A 201 1.66 10.99 19.78
C TRP A 201 1.01 9.84 19.01
N GLY A 202 1.79 8.87 18.54
CA GLY A 202 1.34 7.77 17.70
C GLY A 202 0.70 8.19 16.37
N THR A 203 0.30 7.19 15.59
CA THR A 203 -0.27 7.42 14.26
C THR A 203 -1.69 6.86 14.13
N THR A 204 -2.45 7.42 13.18
CA THR A 204 -3.65 6.79 12.64
C THR A 204 -3.25 5.95 11.44
N THR A 205 -3.23 6.55 10.25
CA THR A 205 -2.84 5.92 9.00
C THR A 205 -1.53 6.52 8.51
N SER A 206 -0.62 5.67 8.07
CA SER A 206 0.65 6.06 7.47
C SER A 206 0.70 5.61 6.02
N VAL A 207 1.01 6.53 5.11
CA VAL A 207 1.08 6.31 3.67
C VAL A 207 2.48 6.63 3.17
N SER A 208 3.15 5.63 2.61
CA SER A 208 4.31 5.85 1.77
C SER A 208 3.83 5.87 0.32
N SER A 209 3.66 7.06 -0.27
CA SER A 209 3.06 7.18 -1.61
C SER A 209 4.01 6.76 -2.73
N GLY A 210 5.32 6.72 -2.47
CA GLY A 210 6.35 6.44 -3.44
C GLY A 210 6.92 7.69 -4.09
N LYS A 211 8.00 7.50 -4.87
CA LYS A 211 8.77 8.59 -5.48
C LYS A 211 9.17 8.35 -6.94
N ASP A 212 8.54 7.41 -7.60
CA ASP A 212 8.66 7.32 -9.06
C ASP A 212 8.02 8.56 -9.71
N VAL A 213 8.45 8.87 -10.93
CA VAL A 213 7.99 10.09 -11.66
C VAL A 213 6.47 10.17 -11.77
N TYR A 214 5.78 9.02 -11.77
CA TYR A 214 4.33 8.95 -11.86
C TYR A 214 3.74 8.29 -10.61
N ILE A 215 3.33 9.10 -9.66
CA ILE A 215 2.73 8.66 -8.39
C ILE A 215 1.24 8.35 -8.59
N GLN A 216 0.76 7.29 -7.97
CA GLN A 216 -0.62 6.81 -8.12
C GLN A 216 -1.58 7.41 -7.09
N TYR A 217 -1.16 7.55 -5.84
CA TYR A 217 -1.96 8.14 -4.76
C TYR A 217 -1.32 9.45 -4.32
N SER A 218 -2.03 10.55 -4.49
CA SER A 218 -1.49 11.90 -4.30
C SER A 218 -1.73 12.46 -2.90
N ALA A 219 -0.97 13.49 -2.54
CA ALA A 219 -1.19 14.25 -1.31
C ALA A 219 -2.60 14.88 -1.26
N LYS A 220 -3.17 15.31 -2.40
CA LYS A 220 -4.54 15.84 -2.46
C LYS A 220 -5.59 14.82 -2.06
N GLU A 221 -5.46 13.58 -2.52
CA GLU A 221 -6.38 12.49 -2.15
C GLU A 221 -6.23 12.13 -0.68
N PHE A 222 -4.97 12.12 -0.19
CA PHE A 222 -4.70 11.89 1.22
C PHE A 222 -5.35 12.97 2.11
N LEU A 223 -5.22 14.25 1.75
CA LEU A 223 -5.81 15.35 2.54
C LEU A 223 -7.33 15.34 2.52
N TYR A 224 -7.93 15.00 1.39
CA TYR A 224 -9.39 14.80 1.34
C TYR A 224 -9.84 13.67 2.27
N ALA A 225 -9.15 12.54 2.24
CA ALA A 225 -9.46 11.43 3.13
C ALA A 225 -9.13 11.73 4.61
N LEU A 226 -8.13 12.59 4.87
CA LEU A 226 -7.79 13.09 6.19
C LEU A 226 -8.92 13.92 6.79
N ASP A 227 -9.50 14.85 6.02
CA ASP A 227 -10.57 15.71 6.49
C ASP A 227 -11.82 14.91 6.89
N ASN A 228 -12.05 13.80 6.22
CA ASN A 228 -13.15 12.86 6.50
C ASN A 228 -12.81 11.77 7.54
N ASP A 229 -11.60 11.73 8.09
CA ASP A 229 -11.21 10.73 9.11
C ASP A 229 -11.30 11.31 10.52
N GLU A 230 -12.33 10.95 11.26
CA GLU A 230 -12.56 11.45 12.63
C GLU A 230 -11.45 11.08 13.64
N ARG A 231 -10.68 10.01 13.37
CA ARG A 231 -9.57 9.54 14.21
C ARG A 231 -8.35 10.45 14.12
N SER A 232 -8.13 11.03 12.93
CA SER A 232 -6.97 11.89 12.65
C SER A 232 -7.27 13.34 13.04
N LYS A 233 -6.44 13.90 13.92
CA LYS A 233 -6.56 15.29 14.39
C LYS A 233 -5.57 16.24 13.72
N ALA A 234 -4.50 15.69 13.17
CA ALA A 234 -3.47 16.41 12.43
C ALA A 234 -2.78 15.49 11.44
N ALA A 235 -1.97 16.05 10.55
CA ALA A 235 -1.11 15.28 9.66
C ALA A 235 0.32 15.82 9.60
N VAL A 236 1.26 14.90 9.33
CA VAL A 236 2.62 15.24 8.90
C VAL A 236 2.77 14.84 7.44
N LEU A 237 3.23 15.76 6.62
CA LEU A 237 3.55 15.54 5.21
C LEU A 237 5.05 15.69 5.00
N TYR A 238 5.66 14.74 4.33
CA TYR A 238 7.04 14.86 3.85
C TYR A 238 7.06 14.71 2.33
N SER A 239 7.56 15.74 1.66
CA SER A 239 7.74 15.76 0.21
C SER A 239 9.21 15.93 -0.15
N GLU A 240 9.71 15.07 -1.04
CA GLU A 240 11.07 15.22 -1.59
C GLU A 240 11.09 16.30 -2.68
N PRO A 241 12.22 17.01 -2.87
CA PRO A 241 12.35 18.01 -3.92
C PRO A 241 12.01 17.47 -5.32
N GLY A 242 11.34 18.30 -6.13
CA GLY A 242 10.98 17.98 -7.52
C GLY A 242 9.55 17.46 -7.70
N GLY A 243 8.76 17.33 -6.62
CA GLY A 243 7.32 17.06 -6.70
C GLY A 243 6.53 18.29 -7.13
N TYR A 244 5.59 18.10 -8.08
CA TYR A 244 4.61 19.14 -8.45
C TYR A 244 3.23 18.85 -7.85
N TYR A 245 3.14 17.83 -7.03
CA TYR A 245 1.88 17.27 -6.51
C TYR A 245 1.38 18.03 -5.29
N GLU A 246 2.23 18.87 -4.71
CA GLU A 246 1.98 19.59 -3.45
C GLU A 246 1.33 20.95 -3.67
N TYR A 247 1.26 21.42 -4.92
CA TYR A 247 0.63 22.70 -5.22
C TYR A 247 -0.87 22.71 -4.91
N GLY A 248 -1.29 23.75 -4.17
CA GLY A 248 -2.69 23.97 -3.86
C GLY A 248 -3.28 22.94 -2.88
N LEU A 249 -2.45 22.37 -2.00
CA LEU A 249 -2.91 21.52 -0.91
C LEU A 249 -3.74 22.33 0.08
N LYS A 250 -4.88 21.75 0.51
CA LYS A 250 -5.79 22.32 1.51
C LYS A 250 -6.30 21.20 2.40
N SER A 251 -6.47 21.50 3.67
CA SER A 251 -7.13 20.65 4.65
C SER A 251 -7.70 21.54 5.76
N ASP A 252 -8.79 21.10 6.37
CA ASP A 252 -9.39 21.74 7.53
C ASP A 252 -8.66 21.38 8.84
N LYS A 253 -7.73 20.42 8.79
CA LYS A 253 -6.95 19.95 9.92
C LYS A 253 -5.52 20.51 9.90
N PRO A 254 -4.87 20.67 11.07
CA PRO A 254 -3.48 21.09 11.17
C PRO A 254 -2.53 20.16 10.39
N ILE A 255 -1.63 20.75 9.62
CA ILE A 255 -0.61 20.04 8.84
C ILE A 255 0.76 20.61 9.17
N VAL A 256 1.73 19.71 9.36
CA VAL A 256 3.16 20.01 9.39
C VAL A 256 3.78 19.42 8.12
N ALA A 257 4.46 20.25 7.30
CA ALA A 257 5.12 19.85 6.06
C ALA A 257 6.61 20.25 6.07
#